data_ace0a81f02d6658ed98a2266749cdc75
#
_entry.id   ace0a81f02d6658ed98a2266749cdc75
#
_cell.length_a   1.000
_cell.length_b   1.000
_cell.length_c   1.000
_cell.angle_alpha   90.00
_cell.angle_beta   90.00
_cell.angle_gamma   90.00
#
_symmetry.space_group_name_H-M   'P 1'
#
loop_
_entity.id
_entity.type
_entity.pdbx_description
1 polymer ?
#
loop_
_entity_poly.entity_id
_entity_poly.type
_entity_poly.pdbx_seq_one_letter_code
_entity_poly.pdbx_strand_id
1 'polypeptide(L)'
;MEYTFPDYKKGLVNVICSIEKYFKVPSKHNSLDLLDKILKENNSKNVVLFLFDGLGYNILKENRDICPFLYDNLITSISSNFPSTTMSARTTVESGLTPKEHGHLGWDMYFKCFDEVVCLSKNVIKGTNKSPCNYNVAKTLLKYEPVTDIINKKEGYISETLRVYSNHKTESLRKMKKKIKKLTNSKERAYVYAYYNEPDHALHNDGVGSDKMKKYLKHINKWFKKTCKSLKDTTIIA
;
A
#
# COMPACT_ATOMS: atom_id res chain seq x y z
N MET A 1 -9.88 23.19 14.37
CA MET A 1 -9.59 21.95 13.61
C MET A 1 -8.60 21.17 14.46
N GLU A 2 -8.97 19.97 14.93
CA GLU A 2 -8.09 19.15 15.75
C GLU A 2 -7.17 18.33 14.84
N TYR A 3 -5.86 18.44 15.03
CA TYR A 3 -4.88 17.70 14.25
C TYR A 3 -4.60 16.35 14.93
N THR A 4 -4.74 15.26 14.19
CA THR A 4 -4.35 13.94 14.66
C THR A 4 -2.93 13.63 14.19
N PHE A 5 -2.01 13.46 15.13
CA PHE A 5 -0.64 13.05 14.83
C PHE A 5 -0.57 11.54 14.51
N PRO A 6 0.38 11.10 13.69
CA PRO A 6 0.62 9.68 13.45
C PRO A 6 0.99 8.95 14.73
N ASP A 7 0.39 7.80 14.94
CA ASP A 7 0.79 6.86 15.99
C ASP A 7 1.64 5.75 15.39
N TYR A 8 2.95 5.84 15.55
CA TYR A 8 3.90 4.82 15.06
C TYR A 8 3.94 3.55 15.92
N LYS A 9 3.06 3.42 16.92
CA LYS A 9 2.80 2.16 17.63
C LYS A 9 1.56 1.44 17.05
N LYS A 10 0.71 2.18 16.32
CA LYS A 10 -0.52 1.67 15.70
C LYS A 10 -0.72 2.30 14.30
N GLY A 11 0.24 2.11 13.43
CA GLY A 11 0.27 2.73 12.10
C GLY A 11 0.66 1.76 10.98
N LEU A 12 0.81 2.32 9.78
CA LEU A 12 1.17 1.54 8.58
C LEU A 12 2.45 0.73 8.76
N VAL A 13 3.48 1.30 9.36
CA VAL A 13 4.76 0.59 9.58
C VAL A 13 4.56 -0.67 10.42
N ASN A 14 3.72 -0.61 11.45
CA ASN A 14 3.46 -1.74 12.34
C ASN A 14 2.70 -2.88 11.64
N VAL A 15 1.82 -2.55 10.67
CA VAL A 15 1.17 -3.56 9.81
C VAL A 15 2.20 -4.33 9.00
N ILE A 16 3.16 -3.63 8.41
CA ILE A 16 4.21 -4.28 7.61
C ILE A 16 5.14 -5.12 8.49
N CYS A 17 5.50 -4.62 9.68
CA CYS A 17 6.29 -5.38 10.64
C CYS A 17 5.59 -6.68 11.11
N SER A 18 4.26 -6.68 11.23
CA SER A 18 3.50 -7.92 11.47
C SER A 18 3.61 -8.90 10.31
N ILE A 19 3.59 -8.42 9.07
CA ILE A 19 3.77 -9.26 7.88
C ILE A 19 5.20 -9.82 7.83
N GLU A 20 6.22 -8.98 8.04
CA GLU A 20 7.62 -9.39 8.13
C GLU A 20 7.81 -10.50 9.17
N LYS A 21 7.27 -10.31 10.37
CA LYS A 21 7.29 -11.28 11.46
C LYS A 21 6.60 -12.59 11.06
N TYR A 22 5.44 -12.53 10.40
CA TYR A 22 4.71 -13.70 9.93
C TYR A 22 5.49 -14.51 8.89
N PHE A 23 6.20 -13.83 8.00
CA PHE A 23 7.09 -14.44 7.00
C PHE A 23 8.48 -14.72 7.55
N LYS A 24 8.72 -14.49 8.86
CA LYS A 24 10.00 -14.75 9.55
C LYS A 24 11.18 -14.05 8.87
N VAL A 25 11.00 -12.82 8.44
CA VAL A 25 12.06 -11.94 7.95
C VAL A 25 12.35 -10.84 8.96
N PRO A 26 13.54 -10.21 8.93
CA PRO A 26 13.89 -9.14 9.86
C PRO A 26 12.93 -7.97 9.79
N SER A 27 12.62 -7.39 10.94
CA SER A 27 11.81 -6.19 11.09
C SER A 27 12.54 -5.17 11.98
N LYS A 28 12.42 -3.87 11.66
CA LYS A 28 13.08 -2.80 12.43
C LYS A 28 12.19 -2.20 13.52
N HIS A 29 10.88 -2.34 13.38
CA HIS A 29 9.92 -1.75 14.30
C HIS A 29 9.05 -2.81 14.96
N ASN A 30 8.28 -2.39 15.96
CA ASN A 30 7.32 -3.26 16.60
C ASN A 30 6.18 -3.60 15.63
N SER A 31 5.76 -4.84 15.66
CA SER A 31 4.55 -5.31 14.96
C SER A 31 3.27 -4.80 15.65
N LEU A 32 2.15 -4.94 14.98
CA LEU A 32 0.82 -4.62 15.51
C LEU A 32 0.23 -5.88 16.18
N ASP A 33 0.19 -5.90 17.51
CA ASP A 33 -0.23 -7.07 18.30
C ASP A 33 -1.57 -7.67 17.83
N LEU A 34 -2.54 -6.82 17.51
CA LEU A 34 -3.83 -7.25 16.97
C LEU A 34 -3.68 -8.04 15.68
N LEU A 35 -2.84 -7.56 14.76
CA LEU A 35 -2.62 -8.23 13.48
C LEU A 35 -1.80 -9.51 13.67
N ASP A 36 -0.81 -9.49 14.55
CA ASP A 36 -0.04 -10.69 14.92
C ASP A 36 -0.94 -11.82 15.41
N LYS A 37 -1.89 -11.48 16.28
CA LYS A 37 -2.89 -12.42 16.80
C LYS A 37 -3.74 -13.01 15.67
N ILE A 38 -4.28 -12.16 14.79
CA ILE A 38 -5.10 -12.58 13.65
C ILE A 38 -4.31 -13.48 12.70
N LEU A 39 -3.08 -13.10 12.35
CA LEU A 39 -2.22 -13.89 11.47
C LEU A 39 -1.87 -15.25 12.06
N LYS A 40 -1.62 -15.30 13.38
CA LYS A 40 -1.36 -16.54 14.11
C LYS A 40 -2.58 -17.44 14.17
N GLU A 41 -3.76 -16.90 14.48
CA GLU A 41 -5.02 -17.66 14.59
C GLU A 41 -5.46 -18.20 13.22
N ASN A 42 -5.39 -17.39 12.17
CA ASN A 42 -5.71 -17.82 10.81
C ASN A 42 -4.71 -18.85 10.28
N ASN A 43 -3.47 -18.73 10.66
CA ASN A 43 -2.35 -19.59 10.21
C ASN A 43 -2.36 -19.89 8.69
N SER A 44 -2.79 -18.92 7.91
CA SER A 44 -2.94 -19.06 6.46
C SER A 44 -1.58 -19.19 5.77
N LYS A 45 -1.53 -19.99 4.72
CA LYS A 45 -0.33 -20.11 3.88
C LYS A 45 0.07 -18.76 3.28
N ASN A 46 -0.91 -17.95 2.84
CA ASN A 46 -0.70 -16.73 2.09
C ASN A 46 -1.20 -15.50 2.83
N VAL A 47 -0.58 -14.36 2.55
CA VAL A 47 -1.05 -13.03 2.99
C VAL A 47 -1.15 -12.11 1.77
N VAL A 48 -2.29 -11.43 1.63
CA VAL A 48 -2.48 -10.40 0.61
C VAL A 48 -2.86 -9.09 1.29
N LEU A 49 -2.01 -8.09 1.12
CA LEU A 49 -2.25 -6.73 1.60
C LEU A 49 -2.76 -5.87 0.44
N PHE A 50 -3.97 -5.34 0.56
CA PHE A 50 -4.51 -4.34 -0.36
C PHE A 50 -4.32 -2.94 0.20
N LEU A 51 -3.89 -2.02 -0.63
CA LEU A 51 -3.91 -0.59 -0.36
C LEU A 51 -4.77 0.11 -1.43
N PHE A 52 -5.96 0.55 -1.02
CA PHE A 52 -6.83 1.41 -1.80
C PHE A 52 -6.50 2.86 -1.46
N ASP A 53 -5.86 3.57 -2.38
CA ASP A 53 -5.39 4.93 -2.14
C ASP A 53 -6.56 5.89 -1.90
N GLY A 54 -6.44 6.75 -0.90
CA GLY A 54 -7.48 7.68 -0.50
C GLY A 54 -8.66 7.06 0.26
N LEU A 55 -8.74 5.73 0.41
CA LEU A 55 -9.83 5.08 1.16
C LEU A 55 -9.51 5.03 2.65
N GLY A 56 -9.61 6.19 3.31
CA GLY A 56 -9.42 6.29 4.76
C GLY A 56 -10.67 5.89 5.55
N TYR A 57 -10.48 5.68 6.87
CA TYR A 57 -11.53 5.27 7.81
C TYR A 57 -12.77 6.16 7.76
N ASN A 58 -12.61 7.49 7.73
CA ASN A 58 -13.75 8.42 7.71
C ASN A 58 -14.57 8.29 6.42
N ILE A 59 -13.90 8.19 5.27
CA ILE A 59 -14.57 7.99 3.97
C ILE A 59 -15.33 6.66 3.98
N LEU A 60 -14.73 5.59 4.49
CA LEU A 60 -15.39 4.29 4.59
C LEU A 60 -16.62 4.35 5.52
N LYS A 61 -16.49 4.99 6.68
CA LYS A 61 -17.57 5.16 7.67
C LYS A 61 -18.75 5.95 7.11
N GLU A 62 -18.48 7.08 6.43
CA GLU A 62 -19.50 7.92 5.81
C GLU A 62 -20.20 7.24 4.63
N ASN A 63 -19.55 6.29 3.98
CA ASN A 63 -20.07 5.56 2.83
C ASN A 63 -20.35 4.07 3.13
N ARG A 64 -20.64 3.71 4.38
CA ARG A 64 -20.88 2.33 4.82
C ARG A 64 -21.97 1.61 4.02
N ASP A 65 -23.02 2.32 3.65
CA ASP A 65 -24.14 1.77 2.87
C ASP A 65 -23.73 1.43 1.41
N ILE A 66 -22.71 2.13 0.90
CA ILE A 66 -22.12 1.88 -0.44
C ILE A 66 -21.07 0.77 -0.37
N CYS A 67 -20.36 0.69 0.76
CA CYS A 67 -19.26 -0.23 1.00
C CYS A 67 -19.52 -1.24 2.12
N PRO A 68 -20.70 -1.91 2.18
CA PRO A 68 -21.08 -2.74 3.32
C PRO A 68 -20.07 -3.85 3.59
N PHE A 69 -19.54 -4.52 2.57
CA PHE A 69 -18.59 -5.60 2.79
C PHE A 69 -17.27 -5.12 3.42
N LEU A 70 -16.73 -3.98 2.99
CA LEU A 70 -15.53 -3.41 3.60
C LEU A 70 -15.80 -2.94 5.02
N TYR A 71 -16.94 -2.28 5.26
CA TYR A 71 -17.31 -1.76 6.58
C TYR A 71 -17.62 -2.87 7.60
N ASP A 72 -18.38 -3.90 7.21
CA ASP A 72 -18.75 -5.03 8.08
C ASP A 72 -17.54 -5.88 8.49
N ASN A 73 -16.45 -5.83 7.71
CA ASN A 73 -15.19 -6.51 8.02
C ASN A 73 -14.12 -5.58 8.61
N LEU A 74 -14.48 -4.35 8.98
CA LEU A 74 -13.57 -3.41 9.63
C LEU A 74 -13.28 -3.86 11.06
N ILE A 75 -12.03 -4.15 11.36
CA ILE A 75 -11.60 -4.61 12.69
C ILE A 75 -11.12 -3.41 13.53
N THR A 76 -10.34 -2.54 12.94
CA THR A 76 -9.77 -1.36 13.62
C THR A 76 -9.36 -0.30 12.62
N SER A 77 -9.18 0.93 13.10
CA SER A 77 -8.48 1.99 12.37
C SER A 77 -7.04 2.07 12.83
N ILE A 78 -6.15 2.44 11.92
CA ILE A 78 -4.74 2.72 12.17
C ILE A 78 -4.40 4.11 11.65
N SER A 79 -3.30 4.69 12.13
CA SER A 79 -2.83 5.96 11.59
C SER A 79 -2.00 5.78 10.33
N SER A 80 -2.10 6.75 9.42
CA SER A 80 -1.18 6.87 8.29
C SER A 80 0.12 7.55 8.76
N ASN A 81 1.02 7.80 7.83
CA ASN A 81 2.29 8.47 8.08
C ASN A 81 2.16 9.99 8.10
N PHE A 82 3.22 10.63 8.57
CA PHE A 82 3.48 12.04 8.29
C PHE A 82 4.85 12.16 7.56
N PRO A 83 4.93 12.90 6.45
CA PRO A 83 3.81 13.54 5.72
C PRO A 83 2.79 12.52 5.17
N SER A 84 1.49 12.88 5.21
CA SER A 84 0.39 12.04 4.73
C SER A 84 0.25 12.16 3.21
N THR A 85 1.24 11.67 2.48
CA THR A 85 1.25 11.64 1.01
C THR A 85 1.33 10.20 0.52
N THR A 86 0.82 9.95 -0.67
CA THR A 86 0.92 8.64 -1.33
C THR A 86 2.36 8.13 -1.38
N MET A 87 3.32 8.99 -1.73
CA MET A 87 4.74 8.59 -1.82
C MET A 87 5.27 8.10 -0.47
N SER A 88 5.01 8.84 0.62
CA SER A 88 5.44 8.46 1.96
C SER A 88 4.77 7.16 2.42
N ALA A 89 3.44 7.08 2.32
CA ALA A 89 2.66 5.93 2.78
C ALA A 89 3.01 4.65 2.01
N ARG A 90 3.07 4.72 0.67
CA ARG A 90 3.46 3.57 -0.15
C ARG A 90 4.87 3.09 0.12
N THR A 91 5.82 4.01 0.27
CA THR A 91 7.21 3.63 0.57
C THR A 91 7.30 2.96 1.93
N THR A 92 6.55 3.42 2.95
CA THR A 92 6.46 2.70 4.23
C THR A 92 5.91 1.28 4.05
N VAL A 93 4.84 1.10 3.27
CA VAL A 93 4.27 -0.23 2.99
C VAL A 93 5.25 -1.11 2.20
N GLU A 94 6.01 -0.54 1.29
CA GLU A 94 6.98 -1.26 0.48
C GLU A 94 8.25 -1.64 1.24
N SER A 95 8.66 -0.83 2.23
CA SER A 95 9.95 -0.96 2.91
C SER A 95 9.91 -1.46 4.36
N GLY A 96 8.75 -1.38 5.03
CA GLY A 96 8.67 -1.60 6.48
C GLY A 96 9.39 -0.53 7.32
N LEU A 97 9.70 0.63 6.73
CA LEU A 97 10.41 1.74 7.35
C LEU A 97 9.50 2.94 7.58
N THR A 98 9.88 3.80 8.53
CA THR A 98 9.23 5.09 8.74
C THR A 98 9.67 6.12 7.69
N PRO A 99 8.91 7.21 7.47
CA PRO A 99 9.29 8.29 6.55
C PRO A 99 10.66 8.90 6.84
N LYS A 100 11.04 8.99 8.12
CA LYS A 100 12.35 9.46 8.54
C LYS A 100 13.49 8.55 8.04
N GLU A 101 13.25 7.25 7.94
CA GLU A 101 14.27 6.27 7.55
C GLU A 101 14.36 6.10 6.04
N HIS A 102 13.22 5.99 5.33
CA HIS A 102 13.26 5.81 3.88
C HIS A 102 13.41 7.13 3.10
N GLY A 103 13.16 8.29 3.71
CA GLY A 103 13.39 9.61 3.14
C GLY A 103 12.41 10.04 2.03
N HIS A 104 11.46 9.20 1.61
CA HIS A 104 10.46 9.56 0.60
C HIS A 104 9.32 10.36 1.24
N LEU A 105 9.46 11.69 1.28
CA LEU A 105 8.52 12.57 2.00
C LEU A 105 7.43 13.18 1.11
N GLY A 106 7.59 13.13 -0.21
CA GLY A 106 6.65 13.70 -1.17
C GLY A 106 6.97 13.34 -2.60
N TRP A 107 6.14 13.82 -3.52
CA TRP A 107 6.34 13.66 -4.97
C TRP A 107 7.51 14.47 -5.50
N ASP A 108 7.70 15.68 -4.95
CA ASP A 108 8.74 16.62 -5.28
C ASP A 108 9.58 16.90 -4.04
N MET A 109 10.89 16.75 -4.13
CA MET A 109 11.81 16.93 -3.02
C MET A 109 13.04 17.73 -3.45
N TYR A 110 13.48 18.66 -2.59
CA TYR A 110 14.73 19.39 -2.79
C TYR A 110 15.93 18.51 -2.45
N PHE A 111 16.92 18.50 -3.34
CA PHE A 111 18.19 17.81 -3.15
C PHE A 111 19.35 18.82 -3.20
N LYS A 112 19.98 19.01 -2.05
CA LYS A 112 21.10 19.96 -1.91
C LYS A 112 22.26 19.67 -2.88
N CYS A 113 22.51 18.40 -3.20
CA CYS A 113 23.60 18.00 -4.12
C CYS A 113 23.39 18.45 -5.56
N PHE A 114 22.17 18.80 -5.93
CA PHE A 114 21.82 19.34 -7.26
C PHE A 114 21.40 20.81 -7.17
N ASP A 115 21.13 21.33 -5.97
CA ASP A 115 20.47 22.61 -5.71
C ASP A 115 19.13 22.76 -6.44
N GLU A 116 18.38 21.64 -6.55
CA GLU A 116 17.16 21.53 -7.35
C GLU A 116 16.05 20.77 -6.62
N VAL A 117 14.79 21.08 -6.96
CA VAL A 117 13.64 20.27 -6.59
C VAL A 117 13.42 19.20 -7.66
N VAL A 118 13.47 17.94 -7.27
CA VAL A 118 13.33 16.79 -8.18
C VAL A 118 11.95 16.14 -7.99
N CYS A 119 11.24 15.96 -9.10
CA CYS A 119 10.05 15.12 -9.16
C CYS A 119 10.47 13.64 -9.16
N LEU A 120 10.31 12.96 -8.03
CA LEU A 120 10.83 11.61 -7.81
C LEU A 120 10.24 10.57 -8.78
N SER A 121 8.95 10.69 -9.10
CA SER A 121 8.26 9.73 -9.97
C SER A 121 8.74 9.76 -11.42
N LYS A 122 9.17 10.94 -11.88
CA LYS A 122 9.65 11.17 -13.27
C LYS A 122 11.17 11.24 -13.37
N ASN A 123 11.85 11.41 -12.24
CA ASN A 123 13.30 11.65 -12.17
C ASN A 123 13.74 12.88 -12.96
N VAL A 124 12.99 13.98 -12.83
CA VAL A 124 13.27 15.25 -13.53
C VAL A 124 13.26 16.42 -12.55
N ILE A 125 13.97 17.50 -12.88
CA ILE A 125 13.87 18.77 -12.18
C ILE A 125 12.45 19.30 -12.32
N LYS A 126 11.83 19.71 -11.21
CA LYS A 126 10.45 20.18 -11.17
C LYS A 126 10.21 21.32 -12.17
N GLY A 127 9.14 21.22 -12.94
CA GLY A 127 8.78 22.19 -13.98
C GLY A 127 9.57 22.03 -15.29
N THR A 128 10.41 21.01 -15.39
CA THR A 128 11.18 20.71 -16.62
C THR A 128 11.03 19.25 -17.04
N ASN A 129 11.61 18.90 -18.20
CA ASN A 129 11.79 17.51 -18.65
C ASN A 129 13.25 17.03 -18.52
N LYS A 130 14.10 17.80 -17.80
CA LYS A 130 15.53 17.49 -17.66
C LYS A 130 15.77 16.65 -16.42
N SER A 131 16.52 15.56 -16.54
CA SER A 131 17.02 14.81 -15.39
C SER A 131 18.13 15.62 -14.69
N PRO A 132 18.19 15.64 -13.34
CA PRO A 132 19.26 16.32 -12.60
C PRO A 132 20.62 15.62 -12.76
N CYS A 133 20.62 14.35 -13.12
CA CYS A 133 21.82 13.52 -13.24
C CYS A 133 21.57 12.29 -14.14
N ASN A 134 22.60 11.46 -14.35
CA ASN A 134 22.56 10.26 -15.20
C ASN A 134 22.04 8.99 -14.47
N TYR A 135 21.51 9.12 -13.25
CA TYR A 135 20.94 8.01 -12.49
C TYR A 135 19.55 8.37 -11.92
N ASN A 136 18.83 7.36 -11.43
CA ASN A 136 17.56 7.60 -10.76
C ASN A 136 17.81 8.07 -9.31
N VAL A 137 17.43 9.32 -9.02
CA VAL A 137 17.67 9.99 -7.73
C VAL A 137 17.06 9.22 -6.56
N ALA A 138 15.80 8.83 -6.67
CA ALA A 138 15.12 8.10 -5.60
C ALA A 138 15.79 6.75 -5.33
N LYS A 139 16.09 5.98 -6.38
CA LYS A 139 16.73 4.67 -6.24
C LYS A 139 18.17 4.74 -5.72
N THR A 140 18.84 5.86 -5.93
CA THR A 140 20.26 6.01 -5.56
C THR A 140 20.44 6.67 -4.21
N LEU A 141 19.73 7.77 -3.96
CA LEU A 141 19.91 8.58 -2.74
C LEU A 141 18.92 8.21 -1.61
N LEU A 142 17.75 7.65 -1.96
CA LEU A 142 16.71 7.25 -1.01
C LEU A 142 16.50 5.73 -1.05
N LYS A 143 17.61 4.99 -0.92
CA LYS A 143 17.60 3.52 -1.03
C LYS A 143 16.87 2.86 0.12
N TYR A 144 16.02 1.93 -0.21
CA TYR A 144 15.49 0.91 0.70
C TYR A 144 15.40 -0.43 -0.02
N GLU A 145 15.37 -1.50 0.74
CA GLU A 145 15.09 -2.83 0.21
C GLU A 145 13.60 -3.12 0.37
N PRO A 146 12.88 -3.44 -0.71
CA PRO A 146 11.47 -3.80 -0.62
C PRO A 146 11.26 -5.07 0.23
N VAL A 147 10.22 -5.08 1.06
CA VAL A 147 9.83 -6.26 1.86
C VAL A 147 9.57 -7.48 0.97
N THR A 148 9.04 -7.26 -0.24
CA THR A 148 8.89 -8.33 -1.23
C THR A 148 10.22 -8.95 -1.63
N ASP A 149 11.27 -8.15 -1.79
CA ASP A 149 12.59 -8.65 -2.16
C ASP A 149 13.25 -9.40 -0.99
N ILE A 150 13.06 -8.89 0.24
CA ILE A 150 13.53 -9.55 1.46
C ILE A 150 12.88 -10.94 1.60
N ILE A 151 11.56 -11.02 1.41
CA ILE A 151 10.81 -12.29 1.49
C ILE A 151 11.26 -13.26 0.38
N ASN A 152 11.48 -12.78 -0.85
CA ASN A 152 11.91 -13.62 -1.97
C ASN A 152 13.32 -14.23 -1.80
N LYS A 153 14.14 -13.71 -0.89
CA LYS A 153 15.44 -14.33 -0.57
C LYS A 153 15.32 -15.63 0.23
N LYS A 154 14.13 -15.92 0.77
CA LYS A 154 13.90 -17.15 1.54
C LYS A 154 13.36 -18.25 0.65
N GLU A 155 13.95 -19.42 0.75
CA GLU A 155 13.47 -20.63 0.09
C GLU A 155 12.04 -20.97 0.54
N GLY A 156 11.18 -21.37 -0.40
CA GLY A 156 9.79 -21.72 -0.14
C GLY A 156 8.83 -20.52 -0.01
N TYR A 157 9.31 -19.30 -0.30
CA TYR A 157 8.51 -18.10 -0.26
C TYR A 157 8.50 -17.39 -1.62
N ILE A 158 7.36 -16.77 -1.98
CA ILE A 158 7.21 -15.95 -3.16
C ILE A 158 6.48 -14.66 -2.79
N SER A 159 6.94 -13.53 -3.29
CA SER A 159 6.25 -12.28 -3.06
C SER A 159 6.31 -11.35 -4.26
N GLU A 160 5.28 -10.54 -4.42
CA GLU A 160 5.18 -9.59 -5.53
C GLU A 160 4.38 -8.34 -5.14
N THR A 161 4.81 -7.19 -5.67
CA THR A 161 4.06 -5.95 -5.63
C THR A 161 3.27 -5.79 -6.93
N LEU A 162 1.95 -5.69 -6.82
CA LEU A 162 1.03 -5.46 -7.93
C LEU A 162 0.45 -4.06 -7.84
N ARG A 163 0.49 -3.29 -8.93
CA ARG A 163 -0.07 -1.94 -8.97
C ARG A 163 -1.06 -1.81 -10.12
N VAL A 164 -2.19 -1.16 -9.87
CA VAL A 164 -3.17 -0.81 -10.89
C VAL A 164 -3.48 0.68 -10.77
N TYR A 165 -3.36 1.37 -11.88
CA TYR A 165 -3.73 2.77 -12.04
C TYR A 165 -4.93 2.86 -12.96
N SER A 166 -6.03 3.42 -12.49
CA SER A 166 -7.32 3.49 -13.21
C SER A 166 -7.25 4.22 -14.56
N ASN A 167 -6.28 5.13 -14.69
CA ASN A 167 -6.00 5.88 -15.91
C ASN A 167 -5.10 5.14 -16.92
N HIS A 168 -4.57 3.95 -16.58
CA HIS A 168 -3.75 3.14 -17.48
C HIS A 168 -4.56 2.02 -18.12
N LYS A 169 -4.73 2.06 -19.44
CA LYS A 169 -5.56 1.09 -20.19
C LYS A 169 -5.06 -0.36 -20.11
N THR A 170 -3.76 -0.55 -19.91
CA THR A 170 -3.12 -1.88 -19.89
C THR A 170 -3.30 -2.63 -18.57
N GLU A 171 -3.63 -1.93 -17.48
CA GLU A 171 -3.78 -2.47 -16.15
C GLU A 171 -5.25 -2.56 -15.75
N SER A 172 -5.61 -3.57 -14.96
CA SER A 172 -6.97 -3.69 -14.45
C SER A 172 -7.04 -4.54 -13.19
N LEU A 173 -8.02 -4.26 -12.35
CA LEU A 173 -8.35 -5.07 -11.18
C LEU A 173 -8.61 -6.55 -11.53
N ARG A 174 -9.12 -6.83 -12.74
CA ARG A 174 -9.30 -8.21 -13.23
C ARG A 174 -7.96 -8.92 -13.42
N LYS A 175 -6.98 -8.25 -14.04
CA LYS A 175 -5.62 -8.78 -14.23
C LYS A 175 -4.92 -8.95 -12.89
N MET A 176 -5.01 -7.96 -11.99
CA MET A 176 -4.49 -8.03 -10.62
C MET A 176 -5.05 -9.26 -9.89
N LYS A 177 -6.38 -9.44 -9.86
CA LYS A 177 -7.00 -10.61 -9.24
C LYS A 177 -6.48 -11.94 -9.83
N LYS A 178 -6.34 -12.03 -11.16
CA LYS A 178 -5.80 -13.25 -11.82
C LYS A 178 -4.36 -13.53 -11.35
N LYS A 179 -3.54 -12.49 -11.21
CA LYS A 179 -2.15 -12.60 -10.79
C LYS A 179 -2.05 -12.99 -9.30
N ILE A 180 -2.86 -12.37 -8.43
CA ILE A 180 -2.98 -12.77 -7.01
C ILE A 180 -3.33 -14.26 -6.91
N LYS A 181 -4.35 -14.72 -7.64
CA LYS A 181 -4.74 -16.14 -7.64
C LYS A 181 -3.61 -17.07 -8.10
N LYS A 182 -2.84 -16.66 -9.11
CA LYS A 182 -1.68 -17.44 -9.56
C LYS A 182 -0.63 -17.58 -8.46
N LEU A 183 -0.29 -16.47 -7.78
CA LEU A 183 0.70 -16.46 -6.69
C LEU A 183 0.22 -17.25 -5.47
N THR A 184 -1.02 -17.05 -5.02
CA THR A 184 -1.56 -17.76 -3.84
C THR A 184 -1.83 -19.24 -4.06
N ASN A 185 -1.92 -19.69 -5.32
CA ASN A 185 -2.04 -21.11 -5.69
C ASN A 185 -0.68 -21.77 -5.99
N SER A 186 0.44 -21.05 -5.88
CA SER A 186 1.78 -21.62 -6.04
C SER A 186 2.09 -22.64 -4.93
N LYS A 187 3.19 -23.37 -5.03
CA LYS A 187 3.66 -24.27 -3.95
C LYS A 187 4.20 -23.50 -2.76
N GLU A 188 4.82 -22.34 -3.02
CA GLU A 188 5.44 -21.47 -2.04
C GLU A 188 4.39 -20.74 -1.19
N ARG A 189 4.79 -20.25 -0.02
CA ARG A 189 4.00 -19.28 0.77
C ARG A 189 4.08 -17.92 0.11
N ALA A 190 2.93 -17.32 -0.18
CA ALA A 190 2.89 -16.06 -0.92
C ALA A 190 2.59 -14.84 -0.05
N TYR A 191 3.36 -13.77 -0.25
CA TYR A 191 3.00 -12.42 0.15
C TYR A 191 2.73 -11.58 -1.10
N VAL A 192 1.58 -10.93 -1.15
CA VAL A 192 1.24 -10.02 -2.26
C VAL A 192 0.86 -8.66 -1.69
N TYR A 193 1.57 -7.62 -2.08
CA TYR A 193 1.16 -6.24 -1.89
C TYR A 193 0.42 -5.76 -3.14
N ALA A 194 -0.84 -5.37 -3.00
CA ALA A 194 -1.71 -4.98 -4.09
C ALA A 194 -2.18 -3.53 -3.90
N TYR A 195 -1.71 -2.62 -4.75
CA TYR A 195 -2.05 -1.20 -4.72
C TYR A 195 -3.03 -0.85 -5.84
N TYR A 196 -4.04 -0.06 -5.50
CA TYR A 196 -4.97 0.54 -6.44
C TYR A 196 -5.14 2.03 -6.14
N ASN A 197 -4.95 2.89 -7.14
CA ASN A 197 -4.94 4.35 -6.98
C ASN A 197 -6.33 4.99 -6.78
N GLU A 198 -7.41 4.20 -6.72
CA GLU A 198 -8.76 4.71 -6.41
C GLU A 198 -9.15 4.38 -4.96
N PRO A 199 -9.93 5.23 -4.32
CA PRO A 199 -10.63 6.42 -4.85
C PRO A 199 -9.81 7.71 -4.90
N ASP A 200 -8.54 7.76 -4.51
CA ASP A 200 -7.72 8.97 -4.44
C ASP A 200 -7.75 9.80 -5.74
N HIS A 201 -7.55 9.14 -6.88
CA HIS A 201 -7.60 9.83 -8.17
C HIS A 201 -8.97 10.47 -8.45
N ALA A 202 -10.07 9.83 -8.07
CA ALA A 202 -11.41 10.42 -8.19
C ALA A 202 -11.62 11.56 -7.17
N LEU A 203 -11.07 11.44 -5.94
CA LEU A 203 -11.15 12.50 -4.93
C LEU A 203 -10.45 13.78 -5.39
N HIS A 204 -9.28 13.66 -6.03
CA HIS A 204 -8.55 14.79 -6.59
C HIS A 204 -9.28 15.48 -7.75
N ASN A 205 -9.93 14.71 -8.63
CA ASN A 205 -10.55 15.26 -9.83
C ASN A 205 -11.99 15.74 -9.61
N ASP A 206 -12.76 15.05 -8.79
CA ASP A 206 -14.21 15.22 -8.69
C ASP A 206 -14.66 15.61 -7.27
N GLY A 207 -13.76 15.58 -6.29
CA GLY A 207 -14.01 15.95 -4.90
C GLY A 207 -14.64 14.86 -4.04
N VAL A 208 -14.59 15.11 -2.71
CA VAL A 208 -15.18 14.22 -1.70
C VAL A 208 -16.71 14.23 -1.84
N GLY A 209 -17.33 13.05 -1.79
CA GLY A 209 -18.79 12.89 -1.88
C GLY A 209 -19.36 12.94 -3.30
N SER A 210 -18.52 13.09 -4.33
CA SER A 210 -18.98 13.08 -5.73
C SER A 210 -19.59 11.73 -6.13
N ASP A 211 -20.52 11.76 -7.09
CA ASP A 211 -21.14 10.52 -7.61
C ASP A 211 -20.11 9.58 -8.25
N LYS A 212 -19.06 10.14 -8.83
CA LYS A 212 -17.98 9.37 -9.43
C LYS A 212 -17.16 8.64 -8.36
N MET A 213 -16.81 9.31 -7.27
CA MET A 213 -16.17 8.69 -6.11
C MET A 213 -17.04 7.55 -5.55
N LYS A 214 -18.34 7.78 -5.35
CA LYS A 214 -19.30 6.75 -4.89
C LYS A 214 -19.37 5.56 -5.83
N LYS A 215 -19.31 5.77 -7.15
CA LYS A 215 -19.24 4.67 -8.14
C LYS A 215 -17.97 3.83 -7.98
N TYR A 216 -16.81 4.46 -7.76
CA TYR A 216 -15.56 3.74 -7.49
C TYR A 216 -15.63 2.95 -6.18
N LEU A 217 -16.15 3.53 -5.10
CA LEU A 217 -16.35 2.84 -3.82
C LEU A 217 -17.22 1.58 -3.99
N LYS A 218 -18.37 1.72 -4.66
CA LYS A 218 -19.26 0.59 -4.96
C LYS A 218 -18.55 -0.50 -5.80
N HIS A 219 -17.75 -0.07 -6.77
CA HIS A 219 -16.98 -0.98 -7.61
C HIS A 219 -15.90 -1.72 -6.80
N ILE A 220 -15.11 -1.01 -5.99
CA ILE A 220 -14.09 -1.56 -5.10
C ILE A 220 -14.73 -2.57 -4.15
N ASN A 221 -15.80 -2.21 -3.45
CA ASN A 221 -16.49 -3.08 -2.51
C ASN A 221 -16.95 -4.40 -3.16
N LYS A 222 -17.59 -4.31 -4.33
CA LYS A 222 -18.06 -5.48 -5.10
C LYS A 222 -16.89 -6.35 -5.57
N TRP A 223 -15.85 -5.72 -6.12
CA TRP A 223 -14.68 -6.42 -6.64
C TRP A 223 -13.90 -7.09 -5.49
N PHE A 224 -13.69 -6.37 -4.39
CA PHE A 224 -12.97 -6.86 -3.22
C PHE A 224 -13.69 -8.07 -2.60
N LYS A 225 -15.01 -7.97 -2.35
CA LYS A 225 -15.84 -9.10 -1.89
C LYS A 225 -15.68 -10.35 -2.76
N LYS A 226 -15.74 -10.19 -4.11
CA LYS A 226 -15.54 -11.28 -5.07
C LYS A 226 -14.12 -11.82 -5.06
N THR A 227 -13.14 -10.99 -4.75
CA THR A 227 -11.74 -11.39 -4.68
C THR A 227 -11.49 -12.18 -3.41
N CYS A 228 -11.91 -11.69 -2.24
CA CYS A 228 -11.80 -12.40 -0.97
C CYS A 228 -12.42 -13.82 -1.03
N LYS A 229 -13.64 -13.93 -1.56
CA LYS A 229 -14.31 -15.23 -1.71
C LYS A 229 -13.60 -16.22 -2.67
N SER A 230 -12.67 -15.74 -3.49
CA SER A 230 -11.99 -16.56 -4.50
C SER A 230 -10.59 -17.01 -4.10
N LEU A 231 -10.07 -16.53 -2.99
CA LEU A 231 -8.76 -16.91 -2.46
C LEU A 231 -8.94 -17.96 -1.37
N LYS A 232 -8.10 -18.98 -1.40
CA LYS A 232 -8.09 -20.06 -0.40
C LYS A 232 -6.82 -19.95 0.43
N ASP A 233 -6.88 -20.39 1.68
CA ASP A 233 -5.73 -20.42 2.59
C ASP A 233 -4.93 -19.10 2.57
N THR A 234 -5.67 -17.98 2.69
CA THR A 234 -5.14 -16.63 2.50
C THR A 234 -5.74 -15.67 3.52
N THR A 235 -4.92 -15.06 4.35
CA THR A 235 -5.31 -13.90 5.14
C THR A 235 -5.26 -12.66 4.27
N ILE A 236 -6.35 -11.88 4.26
CA ILE A 236 -6.49 -10.68 3.45
C ILE A 236 -6.60 -9.47 4.36
N ILE A 237 -5.74 -8.49 4.12
CA ILE A 237 -5.66 -7.21 4.84
C ILE A 237 -5.99 -6.10 3.83
N ALA A 238 -6.79 -5.08 4.22
CA ALA A 238 -7.09 -3.92 3.38
C ALA A 238 -7.14 -2.65 4.23
#